data_c3763bb84171dab89dd8b04266c91420
#
_entry.id   c3763bb84171dab89dd8b04266c91420
#
_cell.length_a   1.000
_cell.length_b   1.000
_cell.length_c   1.000
_cell.angle_alpha   90.00
_cell.angle_beta   90.00
_cell.angle_gamma   90.00
#
_symmetry.space_group_name_H-M   'P 1'
#
loop_
_entity.id
_entity.type
_entity.pdbx_description
1 polymer ?
#
loop_
_entity_poly.entity_id
_entity_poly.type
_entity_poly.pdbx_seq_one_letter_code
_entity_poly.pdbx_strand_id
1 'polypeptide(L)'
;IWADRTVGLDGVRSDIAMMRTPDGHSKLELTKYHTPAAVSAEPENPPPNTLGLHRVMFAVDDIDDTVARLRAHRAELLGEVAQYEDSYRLCYVRGPQGIILALAEQLS
;
A
#
# COMPACT_ATOMS: atom_id res chain seq x y z
N ILE A 1 7.87 10.57 26.06
CA ILE A 1 8.54 9.31 25.79
C ILE A 1 9.19 9.33 24.41
N TRP A 2 10.00 8.35 24.14
CA TRP A 2 10.80 8.39 22.93
C TRP A 2 9.97 8.41 21.63
N ALA A 3 8.81 7.75 21.62
CA ALA A 3 7.92 7.76 20.44
C ALA A 3 7.46 9.18 20.10
N ASP A 4 7.07 9.95 21.11
CA ASP A 4 6.69 11.35 20.94
C ASP A 4 7.83 12.17 20.33
N ARG A 5 9.04 11.92 20.81
CA ARG A 5 10.24 12.63 20.35
C ARG A 5 10.57 12.28 18.89
N THR A 6 10.30 11.05 18.49
CA THR A 6 10.56 10.59 17.13
C THR A 6 9.55 11.15 16.13
N VAL A 7 8.27 11.10 16.46
CA VAL A 7 7.21 11.50 15.51
C VAL A 7 6.84 12.98 15.62
N GLY A 8 7.29 13.68 16.65
CA GLY A 8 7.01 15.10 16.82
C GLY A 8 5.59 15.40 17.26
N LEU A 9 4.94 14.48 17.93
CA LEU A 9 3.59 14.65 18.47
C LEU A 9 3.60 14.34 19.95
N ASP A 10 2.66 14.91 20.72
CA ASP A 10 2.57 14.71 22.15
C ASP A 10 1.58 13.60 22.49
N GLY A 11 1.94 12.76 23.47
CA GLY A 11 1.06 11.76 24.03
C GLY A 11 0.68 10.67 23.01
N VAL A 12 1.61 10.23 22.20
CA VAL A 12 1.35 9.27 21.13
C VAL A 12 0.93 7.91 21.70
N ARG A 13 -0.21 7.44 21.21
CA ARG A 13 -0.66 6.05 21.39
C ARG A 13 -1.02 5.50 20.03
N SER A 14 -0.38 4.40 19.67
CA SER A 14 -0.59 3.79 18.35
C SER A 14 -0.46 2.27 18.43
N ASP A 15 -1.09 1.59 17.49
CA ASP A 15 -0.87 0.18 17.23
C ASP A 15 0.06 0.07 16.02
N ILE A 16 1.04 -0.80 16.12
CA ILE A 16 2.01 -1.01 15.05
C ILE A 16 2.02 -2.49 14.67
N ALA A 17 1.93 -2.76 13.37
CA ALA A 17 2.12 -4.09 12.83
C ALA A 17 3.30 -4.06 11.87
N MET A 18 4.33 -4.84 12.18
CA MET A 18 5.47 -5.02 11.28
C MET A 18 5.17 -6.20 10.36
N MET A 19 5.10 -5.93 9.07
CA MET A 19 4.85 -6.91 8.03
C MET A 19 6.13 -7.19 7.27
N ARG A 20 6.24 -8.40 6.75
CA ARG A 20 7.39 -8.79 5.95
C ARG A 20 6.90 -9.49 4.69
N THR A 21 7.56 -9.20 3.56
CA THR A 21 7.25 -9.92 2.33
C THR A 21 7.64 -11.39 2.46
N PRO A 22 6.94 -12.30 1.74
CA PRO A 22 7.22 -13.74 1.87
C PRO A 22 8.67 -14.12 1.57
N ASP A 23 9.35 -13.40 0.69
CA ASP A 23 10.76 -13.64 0.38
C ASP A 23 11.71 -13.10 1.46
N GLY A 24 11.21 -12.34 2.43
CA GLY A 24 11.99 -11.78 3.52
C GLY A 24 12.82 -10.56 3.16
N HIS A 25 12.72 -10.05 1.94
CA HIS A 25 13.58 -8.96 1.48
C HIS A 25 13.08 -7.58 1.90
N SER A 26 11.79 -7.42 2.19
CA SER A 26 11.21 -6.12 2.51
C SER A 26 10.34 -6.18 3.73
N LYS A 27 10.32 -5.08 4.47
CA LYS A 27 9.47 -4.90 5.64
C LYS A 27 8.60 -3.69 5.47
N LEU A 28 7.42 -3.73 6.07
CA LEU A 28 6.46 -2.63 6.04
C LEU A 28 5.93 -2.44 7.45
N GLU A 29 5.93 -1.20 7.92
CA GLU A 29 5.30 -0.87 9.19
C GLU A 29 3.93 -0.28 8.91
N LEU A 30 2.90 -0.88 9.50
CA LEU A 30 1.54 -0.34 9.48
C LEU A 30 1.27 0.26 10.85
N THR A 31 0.88 1.54 10.86
CA THR A 31 0.66 2.26 12.11
C THR A 31 -0.76 2.81 12.14
N LYS A 32 -1.46 2.55 13.24
CA LYS A 32 -2.78 3.12 13.51
C LYS A 32 -2.68 4.03 14.71
N TYR A 33 -2.94 5.32 14.53
CA TYR A 33 -2.88 6.29 15.61
C TYR A 33 -4.20 6.33 16.37
N HIS A 34 -4.10 6.27 17.71
CA HIS A 34 -5.24 6.46 18.60
C HIS A 34 -5.21 7.87 19.21
N THR A 35 -4.02 8.31 19.62
CA THR A 35 -3.78 9.63 20.20
C THR A 35 -2.45 10.17 19.68
N PRO A 36 -2.38 11.40 19.15
CA PRO A 36 -3.53 12.18 18.69
C PRO A 36 -4.36 11.43 17.64
N ALA A 37 -5.64 11.79 17.52
CA ALA A 37 -6.52 11.10 16.57
C ALA A 37 -5.98 11.18 15.15
N ALA A 38 -6.18 10.12 14.39
CA ALA A 38 -5.76 10.09 12.99
C ALA A 38 -6.47 11.18 12.19
N VAL A 39 -5.74 11.79 11.28
CA VAL A 39 -6.26 12.83 10.39
C VAL A 39 -6.43 12.21 9.00
N SER A 40 -7.66 12.27 8.47
CA SER A 40 -7.94 11.75 7.14
C SER A 40 -7.36 12.67 6.07
N ALA A 41 -6.77 12.05 5.05
CA ALA A 41 -6.28 12.79 3.89
C ALA A 41 -7.45 13.27 3.04
N GLU A 42 -7.28 14.40 2.36
CA GLU A 42 -8.26 14.92 1.42
C GLU A 42 -7.60 15.13 0.05
N PRO A 43 -8.14 14.52 -1.00
CA PRO A 43 -9.23 13.53 -1.01
C PRO A 43 -8.78 12.18 -0.43
N GLU A 44 -9.73 11.38 0.05
CA GLU A 44 -9.43 10.07 0.63
C GLU A 44 -8.82 9.10 -0.38
N ASN A 45 -9.29 9.18 -1.63
CA ASN A 45 -8.82 8.32 -2.71
C ASN A 45 -8.24 9.19 -3.83
N PRO A 46 -7.04 9.76 -3.62
CA PRO A 46 -6.46 10.64 -4.64
C PRO A 46 -6.16 9.87 -5.93
N PRO A 47 -6.38 10.50 -7.08
CA PRO A 47 -6.00 9.88 -8.35
C PRO A 47 -4.48 9.70 -8.45
N PRO A 48 -4.01 8.80 -9.33
CA PRO A 48 -2.58 8.45 -9.40
C PRO A 48 -1.65 9.62 -9.72
N ASN A 49 -2.16 10.68 -10.32
CA ASN A 49 -1.37 11.86 -10.67
C ASN A 49 -1.33 12.92 -9.55
N THR A 50 -1.77 12.59 -8.36
CA THR A 50 -1.69 13.49 -7.22
C THR A 50 -0.25 13.59 -6.74
N LEU A 51 0.19 14.80 -6.43
CA LEU A 51 1.54 15.02 -5.90
C LEU A 51 1.69 14.38 -4.52
N GLY A 52 2.89 13.89 -4.25
CA GLY A 52 3.23 13.25 -3.00
C GLY A 52 3.48 11.76 -3.16
N LEU A 53 3.77 11.08 -2.06
CA LEU A 53 3.99 9.64 -2.05
C LEU A 53 2.66 8.94 -1.84
N HIS A 54 2.10 8.39 -2.91
CA HIS A 54 0.78 7.75 -2.89
C HIS A 54 0.80 6.31 -3.38
N ARG A 55 1.97 5.77 -3.73
CA ARG A 55 2.05 4.46 -4.35
C ARG A 55 3.23 3.65 -3.82
N VAL A 56 2.96 2.38 -3.54
CA VAL A 56 3.96 1.38 -3.17
C VAL A 56 3.84 0.23 -4.15
N MET A 57 4.95 -0.27 -4.68
CA MET A 57 4.95 -1.38 -5.62
C MET A 57 5.44 -2.67 -4.96
N PHE A 58 4.75 -3.77 -5.24
CA PHE A 58 5.16 -5.11 -4.86
C PHE A 58 5.34 -5.98 -6.10
N ALA A 59 6.46 -6.70 -6.13
CA ALA A 59 6.63 -7.78 -7.09
C ALA A 59 5.81 -8.98 -6.61
N VAL A 60 5.08 -9.61 -7.52
CA VAL A 60 4.25 -10.78 -7.20
C VAL A 60 4.55 -11.90 -8.19
N ASP A 61 4.32 -13.15 -7.75
CA ASP A 61 4.56 -14.32 -8.60
C ASP A 61 3.41 -14.58 -9.57
N ASP A 62 2.18 -14.30 -9.13
CA ASP A 62 0.96 -14.53 -9.92
C ASP A 62 0.02 -13.35 -9.70
N ILE A 63 0.01 -12.43 -10.65
CA ILE A 63 -0.77 -11.20 -10.51
C ILE A 63 -2.27 -11.46 -10.53
N ASP A 64 -2.73 -12.43 -11.32
CA ASP A 64 -4.16 -12.76 -11.37
C ASP A 64 -4.64 -13.32 -10.04
N ASP A 65 -3.89 -14.21 -9.44
CA ASP A 65 -4.21 -14.76 -8.11
C ASP A 65 -4.17 -13.67 -7.05
N THR A 66 -3.16 -12.81 -7.08
CA THR A 66 -3.02 -11.72 -6.11
C THR A 66 -4.19 -10.76 -6.21
N VAL A 67 -4.58 -10.37 -7.42
CA VAL A 67 -5.72 -9.48 -7.64
C VAL A 67 -7.01 -10.13 -7.14
N ALA A 68 -7.21 -11.43 -7.42
CA ALA A 68 -8.41 -12.14 -6.98
C ALA A 68 -8.50 -12.14 -5.45
N ARG A 69 -7.39 -12.39 -4.75
CA ARG A 69 -7.36 -12.38 -3.29
C ARG A 69 -7.64 -10.98 -2.73
N LEU A 70 -7.07 -9.95 -3.33
CA LEU A 70 -7.29 -8.57 -2.89
C LEU A 70 -8.74 -8.14 -3.14
N ARG A 71 -9.33 -8.55 -4.26
CA ARG A 71 -10.75 -8.25 -4.54
C ARG A 71 -11.68 -8.92 -3.54
N ALA A 72 -11.32 -10.10 -3.05
CA ALA A 72 -12.07 -10.75 -1.97
C ALA A 72 -12.03 -9.91 -0.68
N HIS A 73 -11.01 -9.08 -0.50
CA HIS A 73 -10.90 -8.12 0.59
C HIS A 73 -11.39 -6.73 0.19
N ARG A 74 -12.19 -6.61 -0.88
CA ARG A 74 -12.83 -5.37 -1.34
C ARG A 74 -11.88 -4.34 -1.94
N ALA A 75 -10.67 -4.73 -2.31
CA ALA A 75 -9.79 -3.85 -3.06
C ALA A 75 -10.27 -3.73 -4.50
N GLU A 76 -10.09 -2.54 -5.10
CA GLU A 76 -10.57 -2.27 -6.46
C GLU A 76 -9.41 -1.93 -7.37
N LEU A 77 -9.46 -2.44 -8.60
CA LEU A 77 -8.53 -2.02 -9.64
C LEU A 77 -8.82 -0.58 -10.05
N LEU A 78 -7.77 0.23 -10.25
CA LEU A 78 -7.92 1.57 -10.78
C LEU A 78 -8.14 1.56 -12.29
N GLY A 79 -7.45 0.70 -12.98
CA GLY A 79 -7.60 0.48 -14.39
C GLY A 79 -7.73 -1.01 -14.64
N GLU A 80 -6.90 -1.55 -15.49
CA GLU A 80 -6.89 -2.97 -15.78
C GLU A 80 -5.50 -3.57 -15.57
N VAL A 81 -5.41 -4.90 -15.54
CA VAL A 81 -4.13 -5.59 -15.58
C VAL A 81 -3.62 -5.49 -17.02
N ALA A 82 -2.53 -4.76 -17.22
CA ALA A 82 -1.96 -4.54 -18.54
C ALA A 82 -0.63 -5.26 -18.68
N GLN A 83 -0.33 -5.72 -19.88
CA GLN A 83 0.93 -6.37 -20.17
C GLN A 83 1.82 -5.43 -20.97
N TYR A 84 3.05 -5.25 -20.49
CA TYR A 84 4.06 -4.50 -21.20
C TYR A 84 4.99 -5.47 -21.92
N GLU A 85 4.82 -5.58 -23.21
CA GLU A 85 5.61 -6.49 -24.07
C GLU A 85 5.62 -7.91 -23.48
N ASP A 86 6.78 -8.58 -23.49
CA ASP A 86 6.95 -9.88 -22.85
C ASP A 86 7.64 -9.76 -21.48
N SER A 87 7.68 -8.55 -20.93
CA SER A 87 8.44 -8.25 -19.72
C SER A 87 7.63 -8.33 -18.45
N TYR A 88 6.49 -7.63 -18.40
CA TYR A 88 5.70 -7.49 -17.16
C TYR A 88 4.22 -7.52 -17.42
N ARG A 89 3.49 -7.91 -16.37
CA ARG A 89 2.07 -7.57 -16.23
C ARG A 89 1.95 -6.68 -14.99
N LEU A 90 1.22 -5.58 -15.13
CA LEU A 90 1.14 -4.54 -14.12
C LEU A 90 -0.31 -4.16 -13.85
N CYS A 91 -0.62 -3.79 -12.62
CA CYS A 91 -1.88 -3.15 -12.30
C CYS A 91 -1.74 -2.28 -11.06
N TYR A 92 -2.71 -1.38 -10.89
CA TYR A 92 -2.85 -0.59 -9.67
C TYR A 92 -4.14 -0.99 -8.97
N VAL A 93 -4.02 -1.17 -7.66
CA VAL A 93 -5.14 -1.53 -6.79
C VAL A 93 -5.24 -0.50 -5.68
N ARG A 94 -6.44 -0.08 -5.34
CA ARG A 94 -6.66 0.85 -4.23
C ARG A 94 -6.56 0.07 -2.91
N GLY A 95 -5.63 0.47 -2.06
CA GLY A 95 -5.43 -0.13 -0.75
C GLY A 95 -6.08 0.66 0.37
N PRO A 96 -5.75 0.31 1.63
CA PRO A 96 -6.30 1.02 2.79
C PRO A 96 -5.96 2.50 2.77
N GLN A 97 -6.92 3.32 3.17
CA GLN A 97 -6.76 4.77 3.29
C GLN A 97 -6.31 5.43 1.99
N GLY A 98 -6.69 4.84 0.86
CA GLY A 98 -6.47 5.45 -0.44
C GLY A 98 -5.10 5.22 -1.06
N ILE A 99 -4.21 4.49 -0.40
CA ILE A 99 -2.91 4.19 -1.00
C ILE A 99 -3.07 3.36 -2.26
N ILE A 100 -2.22 3.60 -3.25
CA ILE A 100 -2.20 2.81 -4.47
C ILE A 100 -1.15 1.72 -4.32
N LEU A 101 -1.57 0.47 -4.50
CA LEU A 101 -0.66 -0.67 -4.55
C LEU A 101 -0.43 -1.02 -6.00
N ALA A 102 0.79 -0.87 -6.46
CA ALA A 102 1.19 -1.34 -7.78
C ALA A 102 1.66 -2.78 -7.65
N LEU A 103 1.14 -3.66 -8.48
CA LEU A 103 1.51 -5.06 -8.52
C LEU A 103 2.20 -5.34 -9.84
N ALA A 104 3.33 -6.01 -9.79
CA ALA A 104 4.11 -6.32 -10.98
C ALA A 104 4.50 -7.79 -10.97
N GLU A 105 4.11 -8.49 -12.04
CA GLU A 105 4.55 -9.86 -12.30
C GLU A 105 5.56 -9.83 -13.42
N GLN A 106 6.76 -10.32 -13.16
CA GLN A 106 7.80 -10.42 -14.19
C GLN A 106 7.57 -11.67 -15.02
N LEU A 107 7.55 -11.51 -16.35
CA LEU A 107 7.25 -12.60 -17.28
C LEU A 107 8.50 -13.32 -17.79
N SER A 108 9.64 -12.63 -17.73
CA SER A 108 10.87 -13.22 -18.27
C SER A 108 12.10 -12.80 -17.50
#